data_bfe807ab53bc781445101f76e1c5ca2c
#
_entry.id   bfe807ab53bc781445101f76e1c5ca2c
#
_cell.length_a   1.000
_cell.length_b   1.000
_cell.length_c   1.000
_cell.angle_alpha   90.00
_cell.angle_beta   90.00
_cell.angle_gamma   90.00
#
_symmetry.space_group_name_H-M   'P 1'
#
loop_
_entity.id
_entity.type
_entity.pdbx_description
1 polymer ?
#
loop_
_entity_poly.entity_id
_entity_poly.type
_entity_poly.pdbx_seq_one_letter_code
_entity_poly.pdbx_strand_id
1 'polypeptide(L)'
;RISEEKFMKQNLPFVSNMKLRLGWGIVGNDRIANFLSLDLYTQSKYGIGNTTSTVLTQSHLKNKNLKWEGSSTTNLGVDLGFFDNRLNVTADFFIKNTKDLLLAQNLAYVTGFSSQMQNIGKIQNRGIELAINSTNIQNRNFTWSTDFNISFIRNELKALSSGANYAEAYSNFDRTNYTQSDYRAIVGESLGLIYGYEFDGIYQVDDFYTSAATGKLILKPGITNNTRYDGGAAPGVVKYKDQNGDGKITTADRTVIGNAMPKWFGGITNSFSFKGIDFSFMLQYSYGNDVFNATRQFATGSQDQRYNMLAEVADRWSPTNASNKVPSTKGYVKGDVYSRFVEDGSFLRLKNMTLGYSLPKKWINKIHISKLRIYGTAQNLFCISGYSGYDPEVSTAASNPMTPGLDWGAYPKSRVFTFGLDVQF
;
A
#
# COMPACT_ATOMS: atom_id res chain seq x y z
N ARG A 1 30.09 -7.30 -23.44
CA ARG A 1 30.94 -7.22 -22.25
C ARG A 1 32.11 -6.29 -22.54
N ILE A 2 32.11 -5.13 -21.93
CA ILE A 2 33.17 -4.13 -22.10
C ILE A 2 34.46 -4.58 -21.40
N SER A 3 34.33 -5.35 -20.31
CA SER A 3 35.48 -5.90 -19.55
C SER A 3 36.41 -6.78 -20.38
N GLU A 4 35.96 -7.35 -21.50
CA GLU A 4 36.81 -8.20 -22.37
C GLU A 4 37.74 -7.38 -23.30
N GLU A 5 37.52 -6.08 -23.43
CA GLU A 5 38.29 -5.20 -24.27
C GLU A 5 39.71 -4.97 -23.69
N LYS A 6 40.72 -4.91 -24.57
CA LYS A 6 42.13 -4.80 -24.17
C LYS A 6 42.43 -3.58 -23.31
N PHE A 7 41.79 -2.43 -23.62
CA PHE A 7 41.97 -1.18 -22.86
C PHE A 7 41.42 -1.29 -21.44
N MET A 8 40.38 -2.07 -21.22
CA MET A 8 39.80 -2.29 -19.88
C MET A 8 40.73 -3.19 -19.03
N LYS A 9 41.20 -4.30 -19.59
CA LYS A 9 42.09 -5.24 -18.91
C LYS A 9 43.41 -4.59 -18.48
N GLN A 10 43.92 -3.63 -19.30
CA GLN A 10 45.18 -2.95 -19.01
C GLN A 10 45.03 -1.80 -17.98
N ASN A 11 43.92 -1.02 -18.07
CA ASN A 11 43.77 0.20 -17.27
C ASN A 11 42.95 0.01 -15.98
N LEU A 12 42.10 -1.02 -15.93
CA LEU A 12 41.20 -1.27 -14.80
C LEU A 12 41.21 -2.74 -14.38
N PRO A 13 42.35 -3.28 -13.94
CA PRO A 13 42.49 -4.72 -13.61
C PRO A 13 41.61 -5.18 -12.45
N PHE A 14 41.13 -4.26 -11.59
CA PHE A 14 40.21 -4.57 -10.49
C PHE A 14 38.72 -4.76 -10.97
N VAL A 15 38.42 -4.43 -12.23
CA VAL A 15 37.10 -4.66 -12.84
C VAL A 15 37.07 -6.03 -13.49
N SER A 16 36.43 -6.98 -12.86
CA SER A 16 36.30 -8.37 -13.33
C SER A 16 35.26 -8.56 -14.39
N ASN A 17 34.16 -7.79 -14.33
CA ASN A 17 33.08 -7.83 -15.29
C ASN A 17 32.46 -6.45 -15.47
N MET A 18 32.20 -6.07 -16.73
CA MET A 18 31.43 -4.88 -17.07
C MET A 18 30.52 -5.18 -18.26
N LYS A 19 29.22 -5.08 -18.05
CA LYS A 19 28.23 -5.35 -19.09
C LYS A 19 27.19 -4.23 -19.09
N LEU A 20 26.95 -3.66 -20.26
CA LEU A 20 25.85 -2.74 -20.51
C LEU A 20 24.67 -3.52 -21.12
N ARG A 21 23.47 -3.24 -20.65
CA ARG A 21 22.22 -3.82 -21.12
C ARG A 21 21.28 -2.70 -21.58
N LEU A 22 20.71 -2.84 -22.76
CA LEU A 22 19.64 -2.01 -23.26
C LEU A 22 18.54 -2.95 -23.72
N GLY A 23 17.35 -2.74 -23.21
CA GLY A 23 16.17 -3.53 -23.56
C GLY A 23 14.97 -2.64 -23.86
N TRP A 24 14.17 -3.06 -24.81
CA TRP A 24 12.86 -2.50 -25.09
C TRP A 24 11.90 -3.63 -25.46
N GLY A 25 10.66 -3.54 -24.97
CA GLY A 25 9.64 -4.52 -25.27
C GLY A 25 8.23 -4.02 -24.97
N ILE A 26 7.26 -4.66 -25.59
CA ILE A 26 5.83 -4.40 -25.38
C ILE A 26 5.18 -5.70 -24.89
N VAL A 27 4.35 -5.58 -23.85
CA VAL A 27 3.57 -6.69 -23.28
C VAL A 27 2.11 -6.27 -23.20
N GLY A 28 1.20 -7.14 -23.66
CA GLY A 28 -0.23 -6.99 -23.51
C GLY A 28 -0.72 -7.63 -22.21
N ASN A 29 -1.77 -7.05 -21.60
CA ASN A 29 -2.48 -7.61 -20.45
C ASN A 29 -4.00 -7.60 -20.75
N ASP A 30 -4.63 -8.76 -20.68
CA ASP A 30 -6.06 -9.00 -20.92
C ASP A 30 -6.80 -9.48 -19.66
N ARG A 31 -6.21 -9.31 -18.48
CA ARG A 31 -6.78 -9.78 -17.20
C ARG A 31 -7.99 -8.98 -16.77
N ILE A 32 -9.11 -9.21 -17.44
CA ILE A 32 -10.45 -8.72 -17.10
C ILE A 32 -11.41 -9.90 -17.02
N ALA A 33 -12.58 -9.69 -16.41
CA ALA A 33 -13.63 -10.70 -16.42
C ALA A 33 -14.05 -11.02 -17.86
N ASN A 34 -14.38 -12.28 -18.10
CA ASN A 34 -14.79 -12.74 -19.42
C ASN A 34 -16.11 -12.02 -19.84
N PHE A 35 -16.26 -11.84 -21.16
CA PHE A 35 -17.49 -11.36 -21.79
C PHE A 35 -17.93 -9.93 -21.46
N LEU A 36 -17.06 -9.07 -20.88
CA LEU A 36 -17.39 -7.67 -20.60
C LEU A 36 -17.68 -6.84 -21.86
N SER A 37 -17.32 -7.31 -23.04
CA SER A 37 -17.68 -6.72 -24.34
C SER A 37 -19.09 -7.07 -24.81
N LEU A 38 -19.76 -8.03 -24.16
CA LEU A 38 -21.08 -8.55 -24.52
C LEU A 38 -22.15 -8.11 -23.52
N ASP A 39 -23.42 -8.16 -23.95
CA ASP A 39 -24.56 -8.02 -23.04
C ASP A 39 -24.77 -9.34 -22.30
N LEU A 40 -24.58 -9.32 -20.98
CA LEU A 40 -24.90 -10.46 -20.12
C LEU A 40 -26.10 -10.14 -19.25
N TYR A 41 -26.94 -11.15 -19.05
CA TYR A 41 -28.15 -11.06 -18.25
C TYR A 41 -28.05 -12.03 -17.07
N THR A 42 -28.56 -11.58 -15.93
CA THR A 42 -28.71 -12.41 -14.73
C THR A 42 -30.20 -12.51 -14.35
N GLN A 43 -30.54 -13.60 -13.70
CA GLN A 43 -31.88 -13.74 -13.12
C GLN A 43 -31.94 -12.95 -11.80
N SER A 44 -32.94 -12.10 -11.69
CA SER A 44 -33.27 -11.35 -10.48
C SER A 44 -34.71 -11.58 -10.09
N LYS A 45 -35.03 -11.43 -8.82
CA LYS A 45 -36.41 -11.48 -8.33
C LYS A 45 -36.94 -10.06 -8.24
N TYR A 46 -38.14 -9.85 -8.79
CA TYR A 46 -38.83 -8.56 -8.77
C TYR A 46 -40.26 -8.74 -8.27
N GLY A 47 -40.69 -7.87 -7.37
CA GLY A 47 -42.06 -7.87 -6.85
C GLY A 47 -43.00 -7.15 -7.83
N ILE A 48 -43.99 -7.83 -8.34
CA ILE A 48 -45.05 -7.27 -9.18
C ILE A 48 -46.39 -7.55 -8.47
N GLY A 49 -47.00 -6.50 -7.92
CA GLY A 49 -48.15 -6.64 -7.04
C GLY A 49 -47.78 -7.48 -5.80
N ASN A 50 -48.56 -8.51 -5.49
CA ASN A 50 -48.35 -9.41 -4.36
C ASN A 50 -47.54 -10.67 -4.71
N THR A 51 -46.93 -10.75 -5.91
CA THR A 51 -46.18 -11.91 -6.36
C THR A 51 -44.72 -11.56 -6.66
N THR A 52 -43.84 -12.54 -6.44
CA THR A 52 -42.41 -12.41 -6.81
C THR A 52 -42.23 -13.10 -8.16
N SER A 53 -41.80 -12.34 -9.16
CA SER A 53 -41.52 -12.83 -10.50
C SER A 53 -40.02 -12.89 -10.73
N THR A 54 -39.54 -13.91 -11.47
CA THR A 54 -38.18 -13.96 -11.95
C THR A 54 -38.04 -13.14 -13.23
N VAL A 55 -37.17 -12.19 -13.23
CA VAL A 55 -36.91 -11.28 -14.36
C VAL A 55 -35.43 -11.42 -14.81
N LEU A 56 -35.17 -11.17 -16.07
CA LEU A 56 -33.81 -11.06 -16.59
C LEU A 56 -33.39 -9.60 -16.53
N THR A 57 -32.33 -9.34 -15.78
CA THR A 57 -31.73 -8.02 -15.69
C THR A 57 -30.34 -8.02 -16.32
N GLN A 58 -29.97 -6.97 -17.02
CA GLN A 58 -28.62 -6.81 -17.56
C GLN A 58 -27.64 -6.64 -16.41
N SER A 59 -26.60 -7.47 -16.38
CA SER A 59 -25.64 -7.52 -15.26
C SER A 59 -24.60 -6.39 -15.29
N HIS A 60 -24.26 -5.91 -16.50
CA HIS A 60 -23.33 -4.80 -16.71
C HIS A 60 -23.58 -4.16 -18.09
N LEU A 61 -23.14 -2.92 -18.23
CA LEU A 61 -23.18 -2.23 -19.51
C LEU A 61 -21.99 -2.68 -20.37
N LYS A 62 -22.26 -3.29 -21.52
CA LYS A 62 -21.22 -3.77 -22.46
C LYS A 62 -20.35 -2.63 -22.96
N ASN A 63 -19.11 -2.97 -23.29
CA ASN A 63 -18.21 -2.10 -24.06
C ASN A 63 -17.58 -2.87 -25.22
N LYS A 64 -18.08 -2.66 -26.45
CA LYS A 64 -17.57 -3.33 -27.65
C LYS A 64 -16.15 -2.90 -28.03
N ASN A 65 -15.68 -1.78 -27.49
CA ASN A 65 -14.38 -1.19 -27.82
C ASN A 65 -13.28 -1.58 -26.80
N LEU A 66 -13.56 -2.55 -25.93
CA LEU A 66 -12.55 -3.05 -25.00
C LEU A 66 -11.35 -3.62 -25.74
N LYS A 67 -10.17 -3.19 -25.32
CA LYS A 67 -8.87 -3.65 -25.80
C LYS A 67 -8.05 -4.12 -24.62
N TRP A 68 -7.02 -4.89 -24.88
CA TRP A 68 -5.99 -5.21 -23.88
C TRP A 68 -5.19 -3.97 -23.49
N GLU A 69 -4.66 -3.95 -22.29
CA GLU A 69 -3.70 -2.94 -21.89
C GLU A 69 -2.36 -3.21 -22.56
N GLY A 70 -1.73 -2.17 -23.09
CA GLY A 70 -0.40 -2.24 -23.67
C GLY A 70 0.65 -1.59 -22.77
N SER A 71 1.63 -2.36 -22.31
CA SER A 71 2.77 -1.83 -21.55
C SER A 71 4.04 -1.88 -22.37
N SER A 72 4.62 -0.72 -22.69
CA SER A 72 5.95 -0.61 -23.28
C SER A 72 6.99 -0.31 -22.18
N THR A 73 8.05 -1.10 -22.13
CA THR A 73 9.14 -0.93 -21.16
C THR A 73 10.45 -0.68 -21.90
N THR A 74 11.16 0.37 -21.50
CA THR A 74 12.57 0.60 -21.85
C THR A 74 13.39 0.42 -20.59
N ASN A 75 14.46 -0.36 -20.68
CA ASN A 75 15.37 -0.64 -19.58
C ASN A 75 16.81 -0.38 -20.02
N LEU A 76 17.58 0.34 -19.19
CA LEU A 76 19.02 0.52 -19.30
C LEU A 76 19.66 -0.04 -18.04
N GLY A 77 20.49 -1.07 -18.18
CA GLY A 77 21.15 -1.73 -17.05
C GLY A 77 22.66 -1.76 -17.19
N VAL A 78 23.35 -1.72 -16.06
CA VAL A 78 24.80 -1.88 -15.94
C VAL A 78 25.08 -2.96 -14.91
N ASP A 79 25.87 -3.97 -15.30
CA ASP A 79 26.39 -4.99 -14.40
C ASP A 79 27.90 -4.77 -14.24
N LEU A 80 28.35 -4.59 -13.01
CA LEU A 80 29.75 -4.39 -12.65
C LEU A 80 30.21 -5.48 -11.68
N GLY A 81 31.32 -6.13 -11.97
CA GLY A 81 31.99 -7.06 -11.07
C GLY A 81 33.38 -6.54 -10.73
N PHE A 82 33.73 -6.61 -9.46
CA PHE A 82 35.02 -6.14 -8.94
C PHE A 82 35.69 -7.24 -8.12
N PHE A 83 37.03 -7.21 -8.06
CA PHE A 83 37.85 -8.09 -7.21
C PHE A 83 37.53 -9.59 -7.44
N ASP A 84 37.67 -10.04 -8.68
CA ASP A 84 37.33 -11.42 -9.12
C ASP A 84 35.87 -11.80 -8.80
N ASN A 85 34.95 -10.83 -9.08
CA ASN A 85 33.49 -10.91 -8.80
C ASN A 85 33.16 -11.11 -7.32
N ARG A 86 34.05 -10.74 -6.40
CA ARG A 86 33.68 -10.71 -4.96
C ARG A 86 32.69 -9.61 -4.63
N LEU A 87 32.65 -8.54 -5.41
CA LEU A 87 31.64 -7.49 -5.34
C LEU A 87 31.00 -7.36 -6.71
N ASN A 88 29.69 -7.60 -6.78
CA ASN A 88 28.88 -7.42 -7.99
C ASN A 88 27.83 -6.35 -7.71
N VAL A 89 27.74 -5.38 -8.61
CA VAL A 89 26.77 -4.28 -8.55
C VAL A 89 25.97 -4.28 -9.84
N THR A 90 24.67 -4.37 -9.73
CA THR A 90 23.71 -4.22 -10.84
C THR A 90 22.90 -2.96 -10.60
N ALA A 91 22.86 -2.08 -11.57
CA ALA A 91 22.03 -0.89 -11.55
C ALA A 91 21.15 -0.88 -12.82
N ASP A 92 19.86 -0.79 -12.62
CA ASP A 92 18.87 -0.73 -13.70
C ASP A 92 18.06 0.58 -13.60
N PHE A 93 17.92 1.26 -14.70
CA PHE A 93 17.00 2.36 -14.89
C PHE A 93 15.91 1.91 -15.88
N PHE A 94 14.65 2.10 -15.53
CA PHE A 94 13.56 1.72 -16.41
C PHE A 94 12.48 2.82 -16.52
N ILE A 95 11.80 2.81 -17.66
CA ILE A 95 10.57 3.55 -17.90
C ILE A 95 9.56 2.57 -18.50
N LYS A 96 8.44 2.38 -17.80
CA LYS A 96 7.31 1.57 -18.25
C LYS A 96 6.09 2.46 -18.45
N ASN A 97 5.61 2.53 -19.68
CA ASN A 97 4.40 3.26 -20.06
C ASN A 97 3.27 2.26 -20.34
N THR A 98 2.21 2.31 -19.55
CA THR A 98 0.99 1.53 -19.78
C THR A 98 -0.06 2.43 -20.39
N LYS A 99 -0.61 2.00 -21.51
CA LYS A 99 -1.71 2.67 -22.24
C LYS A 99 -2.94 1.77 -22.19
N ASP A 100 -4.09 2.38 -22.42
CA ASP A 100 -5.37 1.68 -22.48
C ASP A 100 -5.67 0.92 -21.18
N LEU A 101 -5.32 1.50 -20.03
CA LEU A 101 -5.53 0.91 -18.71
C LEU A 101 -7.02 0.60 -18.53
N LEU A 102 -7.31 -0.64 -18.15
CA LEU A 102 -8.66 -1.15 -17.94
C LEU A 102 -9.17 -0.76 -16.55
N LEU A 103 -10.08 0.19 -16.51
CA LEU A 103 -10.68 0.68 -15.27
C LEU A 103 -12.21 0.70 -15.37
N ALA A 104 -12.89 0.50 -14.24
CA ALA A 104 -14.32 0.70 -14.13
C ALA A 104 -14.61 2.22 -14.07
N GLN A 105 -15.14 2.77 -15.15
CA GLN A 105 -15.62 4.16 -15.21
C GLN A 105 -16.98 4.25 -14.53
N ASN A 106 -17.12 5.11 -13.54
CA ASN A 106 -18.42 5.40 -12.94
C ASN A 106 -19.34 6.07 -13.97
N LEU A 107 -20.60 5.64 -13.98
CA LEU A 107 -21.63 6.17 -14.87
C LEU A 107 -22.67 6.96 -14.08
N ALA A 108 -23.35 7.89 -14.77
CA ALA A 108 -24.50 8.57 -14.21
C ALA A 108 -25.62 7.55 -13.92
N TYR A 109 -26.28 7.64 -12.77
CA TYR A 109 -27.34 6.71 -12.35
C TYR A 109 -28.50 6.58 -13.36
N VAL A 110 -28.72 7.60 -14.18
CA VAL A 110 -29.75 7.57 -15.25
C VAL A 110 -29.52 6.45 -16.27
N THR A 111 -28.28 5.93 -16.37
CA THR A 111 -27.95 4.80 -17.25
C THR A 111 -28.45 3.44 -16.73
N GLY A 112 -28.85 3.38 -15.45
CA GLY A 112 -29.21 2.15 -14.77
C GLY A 112 -28.02 1.30 -14.31
N PHE A 113 -26.77 1.75 -14.56
CA PHE A 113 -25.54 1.06 -14.18
C PHE A 113 -24.66 1.96 -13.34
N SER A 114 -23.95 1.38 -12.39
CA SER A 114 -22.98 2.12 -11.55
C SER A 114 -21.67 2.39 -12.26
N SER A 115 -21.26 1.47 -13.15
CA SER A 115 -19.98 1.58 -13.86
C SER A 115 -19.97 0.78 -15.16
N GLN A 116 -19.00 1.11 -16.02
CA GLN A 116 -18.69 0.37 -17.23
C GLN A 116 -17.16 0.18 -17.31
N MET A 117 -16.68 -1.01 -17.68
CA MET A 117 -15.27 -1.24 -17.93
C MET A 117 -14.84 -0.53 -19.21
N GLN A 118 -13.80 0.30 -19.12
CA GLN A 118 -13.28 1.09 -20.25
C GLN A 118 -11.76 1.13 -20.24
N ASN A 119 -11.16 1.34 -21.42
CA ASN A 119 -9.75 1.63 -21.56
C ASN A 119 -9.51 3.13 -21.36
N ILE A 120 -9.27 3.56 -20.12
CA ILE A 120 -9.37 4.97 -19.76
C ILE A 120 -8.14 5.53 -19.05
N GLY A 121 -6.97 5.02 -19.27
CA GLY A 121 -5.85 5.62 -18.58
C GLY A 121 -4.52 5.40 -19.25
N LYS A 122 -3.60 6.30 -18.92
CA LYS A 122 -2.17 6.14 -19.20
C LYS A 122 -1.40 6.31 -17.91
N ILE A 123 -0.58 5.33 -17.58
CA ILE A 123 0.27 5.35 -16.39
C ILE A 123 1.71 5.18 -16.82
N GLN A 124 2.59 5.93 -16.17
CA GLN A 124 4.04 5.75 -16.28
C GLN A 124 4.60 5.29 -14.95
N ASN A 125 5.37 4.22 -14.97
CA ASN A 125 6.26 3.84 -13.88
C ASN A 125 7.68 4.04 -14.34
N ARG A 126 8.49 4.76 -13.56
CA ARG A 126 9.92 4.95 -13.80
C ARG A 126 10.68 4.73 -12.52
N GLY A 127 11.85 4.16 -12.62
CA GLY A 127 12.60 3.87 -11.40
C GLY A 127 14.06 3.54 -11.64
N ILE A 128 14.75 3.47 -10.50
CA ILE A 128 16.11 2.99 -10.40
C ILE A 128 16.09 1.82 -9.42
N GLU A 129 16.71 0.72 -9.82
CA GLU A 129 16.90 -0.47 -9.00
C GLU A 129 18.40 -0.72 -8.87
N LEU A 130 18.85 -0.92 -7.64
CA LEU A 130 20.24 -1.23 -7.33
C LEU A 130 20.28 -2.56 -6.59
N ALA A 131 21.11 -3.50 -7.05
CA ALA A 131 21.43 -4.73 -6.37
C ALA A 131 22.94 -4.84 -6.17
N ILE A 132 23.35 -5.23 -4.97
CA ILE A 132 24.74 -5.44 -4.59
C ILE A 132 24.87 -6.82 -3.97
N ASN A 133 25.69 -7.68 -4.59
CA ASN A 133 26.05 -8.98 -4.06
C ASN A 133 27.54 -8.94 -3.71
N SER A 134 27.87 -9.25 -2.48
CA SER A 134 29.27 -9.22 -2.02
C SER A 134 29.64 -10.48 -1.24
N THR A 135 30.86 -10.99 -1.53
CA THR A 135 31.53 -11.96 -0.70
C THR A 135 32.51 -11.21 0.19
N ASN A 136 32.08 -10.85 1.40
CA ASN A 136 32.82 -9.99 2.30
C ASN A 136 34.10 -10.69 2.83
N ILE A 137 33.90 -11.93 3.29
CA ILE A 137 34.98 -12.78 3.77
C ILE A 137 34.82 -14.18 3.18
N GLN A 138 35.90 -14.73 2.65
CA GLN A 138 35.94 -16.12 2.21
C GLN A 138 37.32 -16.70 2.53
N ASN A 139 37.32 -17.66 3.46
CA ASN A 139 38.50 -18.44 3.78
C ASN A 139 38.12 -19.92 4.00
N ARG A 140 39.06 -20.77 4.32
CA ARG A 140 38.83 -22.23 4.44
C ARG A 140 37.71 -22.61 5.43
N ASN A 141 37.50 -21.83 6.49
CA ASN A 141 36.61 -22.19 7.57
C ASN A 141 35.38 -21.26 7.69
N PHE A 142 35.44 -20.06 7.13
CA PHE A 142 34.43 -19.04 7.29
C PHE A 142 34.14 -18.32 5.98
N THR A 143 32.83 -18.21 5.65
CA THR A 143 32.34 -17.41 4.54
C THR A 143 31.26 -16.47 5.06
N TRP A 144 31.34 -15.21 4.63
CA TRP A 144 30.30 -14.22 4.85
C TRP A 144 29.98 -13.53 3.52
N SER A 145 28.70 -13.59 3.12
CA SER A 145 28.17 -12.89 1.94
C SER A 145 26.99 -12.01 2.33
N THR A 146 26.83 -10.93 1.56
CA THR A 146 25.69 -9.99 1.69
C THR A 146 25.08 -9.77 0.33
N ASP A 147 23.75 -9.88 0.28
CA ASP A 147 22.91 -9.51 -0.84
C ASP A 147 22.03 -8.33 -0.41
N PHE A 148 22.18 -7.20 -1.07
CA PHE A 148 21.43 -5.97 -0.83
C PHE A 148 20.69 -5.55 -2.08
N ASN A 149 19.46 -5.11 -1.96
CA ASN A 149 18.73 -4.46 -3.05
C ASN A 149 17.92 -3.27 -2.53
N ILE A 150 17.76 -2.27 -3.38
CA ILE A 150 16.92 -1.10 -3.14
C ILE A 150 16.29 -0.64 -4.46
N SER A 151 15.00 -0.31 -4.40
CA SER A 151 14.23 0.18 -5.54
C SER A 151 13.59 1.53 -5.20
N PHE A 152 13.78 2.50 -6.11
CA PHE A 152 13.13 3.82 -6.10
C PHE A 152 12.18 3.86 -7.30
N ILE A 153 10.88 3.73 -7.06
CA ILE A 153 9.89 3.70 -8.13
C ILE A 153 8.94 4.88 -7.99
N ARG A 154 8.74 5.60 -9.07
CA ARG A 154 7.73 6.65 -9.19
C ARG A 154 6.65 6.21 -10.17
N ASN A 155 5.44 6.12 -9.68
CA ASN A 155 4.23 5.93 -10.45
C ASN A 155 3.62 7.31 -10.75
N GLU A 156 3.07 7.51 -11.94
CA GLU A 156 2.42 8.76 -12.33
C GLU A 156 1.26 8.48 -13.30
N LEU A 157 0.08 8.96 -12.97
CA LEU A 157 -1.08 8.95 -13.86
C LEU A 157 -0.89 10.05 -14.92
N LYS A 158 -0.66 9.67 -16.18
CA LYS A 158 -0.37 10.62 -17.26
C LYS A 158 -1.61 11.21 -17.92
N ALA A 159 -2.69 10.44 -17.98
CA ALA A 159 -3.95 10.91 -18.56
C ALA A 159 -5.10 9.99 -18.18
N LEU A 160 -6.30 10.58 -18.19
CA LEU A 160 -7.59 9.89 -18.20
C LEU A 160 -8.24 10.12 -19.57
N SER A 161 -8.89 9.10 -20.14
CA SER A 161 -9.48 9.18 -21.48
C SER A 161 -10.68 10.14 -21.58
N SER A 162 -11.33 10.39 -20.44
CA SER A 162 -12.43 11.36 -20.32
C SER A 162 -11.97 12.83 -20.44
N GLY A 163 -10.65 13.09 -20.49
CA GLY A 163 -10.10 14.44 -20.36
C GLY A 163 -10.24 15.04 -18.96
N ALA A 164 -10.72 14.26 -17.98
CA ALA A 164 -10.82 14.69 -16.61
C ALA A 164 -9.43 14.81 -15.96
N ASN A 165 -9.29 15.75 -15.03
CA ASN A 165 -8.06 15.95 -14.30
C ASN A 165 -7.90 14.95 -13.13
N TYR A 166 -8.96 14.29 -12.71
CA TYR A 166 -8.94 13.26 -11.67
C TYR A 166 -10.06 12.22 -11.84
N ALA A 167 -9.90 11.09 -11.19
CA ALA A 167 -10.93 10.07 -11.02
C ALA A 167 -11.09 9.75 -9.53
N GLU A 168 -12.35 9.66 -9.08
CA GLU A 168 -12.68 9.21 -7.74
C GLU A 168 -12.48 7.70 -7.62
N ALA A 169 -11.89 7.25 -6.52
CA ALA A 169 -11.72 5.85 -6.20
C ALA A 169 -12.28 5.53 -4.81
N TYR A 170 -12.84 4.34 -4.69
CA TYR A 170 -13.55 3.88 -3.49
C TYR A 170 -12.95 2.55 -3.04
N SER A 171 -12.44 2.49 -1.83
CA SER A 171 -11.95 1.22 -1.25
C SER A 171 -13.11 0.31 -0.83
N ASN A 172 -14.30 0.92 -0.67
CA ASN A 172 -15.54 0.26 -0.27
C ASN A 172 -15.47 -0.43 1.11
N PHE A 173 -14.60 0.03 2.01
CA PHE A 173 -14.72 -0.36 3.39
C PHE A 173 -16.02 0.22 3.97
N ASP A 174 -16.74 -0.54 4.75
CA ASP A 174 -18.00 -0.15 5.40
C ASP A 174 -18.92 0.76 4.54
N ARG A 175 -19.38 0.25 3.40
CA ARG A 175 -20.26 0.97 2.43
C ARG A 175 -21.51 1.55 3.05
N THR A 176 -21.96 1.04 4.20
CA THR A 176 -23.16 1.53 4.90
C THR A 176 -22.94 2.91 5.49
N ASN A 177 -21.73 3.18 5.97
CA ASN A 177 -21.41 4.41 6.67
C ASN A 177 -20.54 5.36 5.83
N TYR A 178 -19.70 4.83 4.91
CA TYR A 178 -18.75 5.58 4.12
C TYR A 178 -19.09 5.49 2.63
N THR A 179 -19.81 6.49 2.13
CA THR A 179 -20.31 6.56 0.75
C THR A 179 -19.48 7.51 -0.13
N GLN A 180 -18.59 8.29 0.47
CA GLN A 180 -17.68 9.19 -0.26
C GLN A 180 -16.44 8.42 -0.74
N SER A 181 -15.81 8.94 -1.80
CA SER A 181 -14.51 8.43 -2.23
C SER A 181 -13.47 8.64 -1.12
N ASP A 182 -12.65 7.65 -0.87
CA ASP A 182 -11.57 7.68 0.10
C ASP A 182 -10.19 7.72 -0.56
N TYR A 183 -10.16 7.59 -1.88
CA TYR A 183 -8.99 7.75 -2.72
C TYR A 183 -9.31 8.63 -3.93
N ARG A 184 -8.25 9.23 -4.50
CA ARG A 184 -8.36 10.00 -5.74
C ARG A 184 -7.14 9.77 -6.62
N ALA A 185 -7.36 9.42 -7.90
CA ALA A 185 -6.33 9.37 -8.91
C ALA A 185 -6.28 10.71 -9.63
N ILE A 186 -5.20 11.46 -9.49
CA ILE A 186 -5.02 12.81 -10.03
C ILE A 186 -4.00 12.76 -11.17
N VAL A 187 -4.31 13.38 -12.29
CA VAL A 187 -3.39 13.46 -13.43
C VAL A 187 -2.14 14.26 -13.04
N GLY A 188 -0.97 13.71 -13.30
CA GLY A 188 0.33 14.23 -12.87
C GLY A 188 0.84 13.69 -11.54
N GLU A 189 0.00 13.00 -10.77
CA GLU A 189 0.33 12.44 -9.46
C GLU A 189 0.39 10.91 -9.49
N SER A 190 0.83 10.30 -8.38
CA SER A 190 0.83 8.84 -8.24
C SER A 190 -0.58 8.29 -8.02
N LEU A 191 -0.79 7.01 -8.35
CA LEU A 191 -1.94 6.28 -7.82
C LEU A 191 -1.79 6.05 -6.32
N GLY A 192 -2.91 5.74 -5.65
CA GLY A 192 -2.92 5.45 -4.22
C GLY A 192 -2.90 6.68 -3.32
N LEU A 193 -3.32 7.83 -3.84
CA LEU A 193 -3.53 9.02 -3.03
C LEU A 193 -4.79 8.85 -2.18
N ILE A 194 -4.61 8.88 -0.87
CA ILE A 194 -5.68 8.87 0.13
C ILE A 194 -6.27 10.27 0.17
N TYR A 195 -7.60 10.39 0.07
CA TYR A 195 -8.29 11.65 -0.14
C TYR A 195 -9.39 11.87 0.89
N GLY A 196 -9.29 12.95 1.64
CA GLY A 196 -10.21 13.23 2.73
C GLY A 196 -9.97 14.62 3.34
N TYR A 197 -10.30 14.76 4.61
CA TYR A 197 -10.13 16.00 5.37
C TYR A 197 -8.83 15.97 6.17
N GLU A 198 -8.15 17.11 6.25
CA GLU A 198 -7.01 17.30 7.15
C GLU A 198 -7.54 17.54 8.57
N PHE A 199 -7.15 16.67 9.52
CA PHE A 199 -7.55 16.79 10.92
C PHE A 199 -6.80 17.94 11.60
N ASP A 200 -7.55 18.84 12.25
CA ASP A 200 -7.03 20.04 12.93
C ASP A 200 -7.41 20.07 14.44
N GLY A 201 -7.68 18.91 15.00
CA GLY A 201 -8.03 18.79 16.42
C GLY A 201 -9.52 18.65 16.68
N ILE A 202 -9.95 19.16 17.82
CA ILE A 202 -11.32 19.02 18.33
C ILE A 202 -11.77 20.38 18.87
N TYR A 203 -13.01 20.78 18.55
CA TYR A 203 -13.56 21.99 19.10
C TYR A 203 -13.62 21.92 20.63
N GLN A 204 -13.04 22.92 21.28
CA GLN A 204 -13.02 23.07 22.73
C GLN A 204 -14.14 24.01 23.17
N VAL A 205 -14.49 24.01 24.47
CA VAL A 205 -15.46 24.95 25.01
C VAL A 205 -15.06 26.40 24.77
N ASP A 206 -13.74 26.69 24.83
CA ASP A 206 -13.17 28.01 24.61
C ASP A 206 -13.29 28.53 23.16
N ASP A 207 -13.62 27.66 22.18
CA ASP A 207 -13.93 28.07 20.81
C ASP A 207 -15.30 28.76 20.70
N PHE A 208 -16.08 28.75 21.78
CA PHE A 208 -17.45 29.29 21.82
C PHE A 208 -17.61 30.36 22.88
N TYR A 209 -18.67 31.15 22.74
CA TYR A 209 -19.19 32.02 23.80
C TYR A 209 -20.67 31.71 24.06
N THR A 210 -21.13 31.92 25.26
CA THR A 210 -22.55 31.73 25.60
C THR A 210 -23.34 32.99 25.25
N SER A 211 -24.35 32.83 24.39
CA SER A 211 -25.27 33.95 24.07
C SER A 211 -26.08 34.36 25.30
N ALA A 212 -25.99 35.60 25.66
CA ALA A 212 -26.78 36.16 26.78
C ALA A 212 -28.30 36.11 26.52
N ALA A 213 -28.68 36.17 25.23
CA ALA A 213 -30.10 36.17 24.84
C ALA A 213 -30.73 34.78 24.86
N THR A 214 -29.95 33.72 24.54
CA THR A 214 -30.51 32.35 24.30
C THR A 214 -29.92 31.29 25.22
N GLY A 215 -28.84 31.60 25.94
CA GLY A 215 -28.07 30.62 26.74
C GLY A 215 -27.33 29.58 25.90
N LYS A 216 -27.35 29.66 24.57
CA LYS A 216 -26.72 28.70 23.66
C LYS A 216 -25.24 29.06 23.41
N LEU A 217 -24.44 28.04 23.18
CA LEU A 217 -23.07 28.21 22.71
C LEU A 217 -23.08 28.66 21.26
N ILE A 218 -22.34 29.74 20.96
CA ILE A 218 -22.14 30.28 19.63
C ILE A 218 -20.67 30.23 19.32
N LEU A 219 -20.31 29.74 18.13
CA LEU A 219 -18.93 29.71 17.65
C LEU A 219 -18.36 31.13 17.57
N LYS A 220 -17.15 31.33 18.09
CA LYS A 220 -16.49 32.62 18.05
C LYS A 220 -16.17 33.05 16.63
N PRO A 221 -16.25 34.37 16.30
CA PRO A 221 -15.82 34.88 15.01
C PRO A 221 -14.36 34.48 14.69
N GLY A 222 -14.10 34.15 13.43
CA GLY A 222 -12.76 33.76 12.98
C GLY A 222 -12.42 32.26 13.19
N ILE A 223 -13.31 31.49 13.83
CA ILE A 223 -13.17 30.04 13.92
C ILE A 223 -14.00 29.39 12.83
N THR A 224 -13.39 28.53 12.03
CA THR A 224 -14.04 27.81 10.93
C THR A 224 -15.16 26.91 11.45
N ASN A 225 -16.32 26.96 10.82
CA ASN A 225 -17.48 26.15 11.20
C ASN A 225 -17.46 24.80 10.46
N ASN A 226 -17.49 23.70 11.20
CA ASN A 226 -17.64 22.39 10.59
C ASN A 226 -19.10 22.12 10.19
N THR A 227 -19.49 22.56 8.98
CA THR A 227 -20.85 22.37 8.46
C THR A 227 -21.12 20.92 8.01
N ARG A 228 -20.11 20.05 8.02
CA ARG A 228 -20.24 18.61 7.80
C ARG A 228 -20.92 17.89 8.97
N TYR A 229 -20.78 18.46 10.18
CA TYR A 229 -21.46 17.94 11.36
C TYR A 229 -22.88 18.48 11.43
N ASP A 230 -23.83 17.61 11.74
CA ASP A 230 -25.24 18.03 11.89
C ASP A 230 -25.39 19.05 13.03
N GLY A 231 -25.92 20.21 12.71
CA GLY A 231 -25.99 21.38 13.62
C GLY A 231 -24.73 22.25 13.64
N GLY A 232 -23.67 21.94 12.88
CA GLY A 232 -22.43 22.70 12.81
C GLY A 232 -21.45 22.42 13.94
N ALA A 233 -20.42 23.26 14.08
CA ALA A 233 -19.40 23.11 15.12
C ALA A 233 -20.02 23.13 16.53
N ALA A 234 -19.58 22.18 17.38
CA ALA A 234 -19.93 22.11 18.80
C ALA A 234 -18.74 21.56 19.61
N PRO A 235 -18.64 21.85 20.93
CA PRO A 235 -17.58 21.31 21.78
C PRO A 235 -17.51 19.77 21.70
N GLY A 236 -16.32 19.24 21.50
CA GLY A 236 -16.09 17.81 21.34
C GLY A 236 -16.26 17.25 19.92
N VAL A 237 -16.67 18.07 18.95
CA VAL A 237 -16.74 17.70 17.53
C VAL A 237 -15.38 17.79 16.88
N VAL A 238 -15.10 16.91 15.93
CA VAL A 238 -13.87 16.94 15.13
C VAL A 238 -13.76 18.24 14.35
N LYS A 239 -12.55 18.82 14.37
CA LYS A 239 -12.19 20.02 13.63
C LYS A 239 -11.34 19.63 12.42
N TYR A 240 -11.69 20.19 11.27
CA TYR A 240 -10.91 20.02 10.04
C TYR A 240 -10.33 21.36 9.62
N LYS A 241 -9.24 21.28 8.86
CA LYS A 241 -8.61 22.45 8.27
C LYS A 241 -9.43 22.96 7.09
N ASP A 242 -9.69 24.23 7.10
CA ASP A 242 -10.31 24.97 6.00
C ASP A 242 -9.25 25.15 4.90
N GLN A 243 -9.40 24.46 3.78
CA GLN A 243 -8.42 24.46 2.70
C GLN A 243 -8.59 25.67 1.77
N ASN A 244 -9.80 26.18 1.63
CA ASN A 244 -10.13 27.28 0.72
C ASN A 244 -10.27 28.64 1.43
N GLY A 245 -10.32 28.67 2.78
CA GLY A 245 -10.39 29.89 3.60
C GLY A 245 -11.77 30.56 3.62
N ASP A 246 -12.85 29.82 3.32
CA ASP A 246 -14.20 30.39 3.29
C ASP A 246 -14.91 30.41 4.65
N GLY A 247 -14.26 29.91 5.71
CA GLY A 247 -14.76 29.85 7.08
C GLY A 247 -15.74 28.71 7.35
N LYS A 248 -15.88 27.76 6.41
CA LYS A 248 -16.79 26.61 6.53
C LYS A 248 -16.12 25.36 6.02
N ILE A 249 -16.33 24.24 6.69
CA ILE A 249 -15.90 22.92 6.20
C ILE A 249 -16.99 22.33 5.34
N THR A 250 -16.68 22.09 4.07
CA THR A 250 -17.53 21.49 3.06
C THR A 250 -16.79 20.37 2.32
N THR A 251 -17.38 19.77 1.31
CA THR A 251 -16.67 18.81 0.43
C THR A 251 -15.54 19.44 -0.38
N ALA A 252 -15.50 20.79 -0.49
CA ALA A 252 -14.44 21.52 -1.17
C ALA A 252 -13.13 21.54 -0.37
N ASP A 253 -13.17 21.26 0.96
CA ASP A 253 -11.99 21.23 1.83
C ASP A 253 -11.31 19.86 1.87
N ARG A 254 -11.78 18.93 1.08
CA ARG A 254 -11.11 17.64 0.93
C ARG A 254 -9.82 17.81 0.13
N THR A 255 -8.77 17.16 0.60
CA THR A 255 -7.44 17.22 0.01
C THR A 255 -6.75 15.86 0.02
N VAL A 256 -5.57 15.75 -0.57
CA VAL A 256 -4.72 14.58 -0.42
C VAL A 256 -4.15 14.56 1.00
N ILE A 257 -4.49 13.53 1.76
CA ILE A 257 -4.09 13.37 3.16
C ILE A 257 -3.07 12.24 3.37
N GLY A 258 -2.67 11.55 2.31
CA GLY A 258 -1.63 10.53 2.33
C GLY A 258 -1.39 9.90 0.96
N ASN A 259 -0.30 9.15 0.86
CA ASN A 259 0.10 8.43 -0.34
C ASN A 259 0.57 7.01 0.02
N ALA A 260 -0.15 5.99 -0.43
CA ALA A 260 0.16 4.60 -0.13
C ALA A 260 1.37 4.03 -0.92
N MET A 261 1.93 4.80 -1.86
CA MET A 261 3.10 4.35 -2.63
C MET A 261 4.41 4.64 -1.88
N PRO A 262 5.28 3.64 -1.66
CA PRO A 262 6.54 3.84 -0.99
C PRO A 262 7.50 4.70 -1.82
N LYS A 263 8.32 5.51 -1.14
CA LYS A 263 9.40 6.27 -1.76
C LYS A 263 10.55 5.36 -2.18
N TRP A 264 10.86 4.34 -1.38
CA TRP A 264 11.81 3.29 -1.66
C TRP A 264 11.53 2.04 -0.81
N PHE A 265 11.93 0.89 -1.32
CA PHE A 265 11.81 -0.39 -0.64
C PHE A 265 12.91 -1.34 -1.07
N GLY A 266 13.12 -2.41 -0.31
CA GLY A 266 14.15 -3.38 -0.65
C GLY A 266 14.38 -4.40 0.45
N GLY A 267 15.58 -4.99 0.42
CA GLY A 267 15.99 -5.99 1.39
C GLY A 267 17.49 -6.15 1.49
N ILE A 268 17.90 -6.75 2.60
CA ILE A 268 19.30 -7.17 2.82
C ILE A 268 19.29 -8.57 3.39
N THR A 269 20.04 -9.46 2.74
CA THR A 269 20.30 -10.81 3.22
C THR A 269 21.75 -10.94 3.58
N ASN A 270 22.04 -11.43 4.79
CA ASN A 270 23.38 -11.84 5.18
C ASN A 270 23.42 -13.34 5.36
N SER A 271 24.47 -13.97 4.86
CA SER A 271 24.71 -15.41 4.96
C SER A 271 26.11 -15.68 5.50
N PHE A 272 26.16 -16.53 6.50
CA PHE A 272 27.39 -16.92 7.18
C PHE A 272 27.54 -18.44 7.15
N SER A 273 28.75 -18.92 6.92
CA SER A 273 29.08 -20.34 7.03
C SER A 273 30.37 -20.50 7.84
N PHE A 274 30.34 -21.36 8.86
CA PHE A 274 31.48 -21.64 9.70
C PHE A 274 31.50 -23.09 10.14
N LYS A 275 32.47 -23.88 9.68
CA LYS A 275 32.72 -25.28 10.13
C LYS A 275 31.45 -26.16 10.19
N GLY A 276 30.62 -26.08 9.15
CA GLY A 276 29.35 -26.84 9.06
C GLY A 276 28.13 -26.15 9.64
N ILE A 277 28.30 -25.05 10.36
CA ILE A 277 27.19 -24.16 10.76
C ILE A 277 26.89 -23.22 9.59
N ASP A 278 25.64 -23.07 9.20
CA ASP A 278 25.16 -22.05 8.30
C ASP A 278 24.12 -21.18 9.02
N PHE A 279 24.27 -19.87 8.92
CA PHE A 279 23.32 -18.90 9.45
C PHE A 279 22.99 -17.87 8.39
N SER A 280 21.74 -17.59 8.18
CA SER A 280 21.30 -16.52 7.28
C SER A 280 20.12 -15.78 7.86
N PHE A 281 20.03 -14.50 7.54
CA PHE A 281 18.83 -13.69 7.84
C PHE A 281 18.55 -12.70 6.73
N MET A 282 17.26 -12.40 6.52
CA MET A 282 16.76 -11.44 5.55
C MET A 282 15.95 -10.37 6.26
N LEU A 283 16.39 -9.14 6.13
CA LEU A 283 15.63 -7.95 6.47
C LEU A 283 14.96 -7.39 5.22
N GLN A 284 13.67 -7.09 5.34
CA GLN A 284 12.87 -6.39 4.33
C GLN A 284 12.48 -5.03 4.87
N TYR A 285 12.49 -4.00 4.03
CA TYR A 285 12.09 -2.65 4.41
C TYR A 285 11.25 -1.96 3.33
N SER A 286 10.39 -1.07 3.78
CA SER A 286 9.65 -0.10 2.97
C SER A 286 9.63 1.23 3.70
N TYR A 287 9.72 2.32 2.96
CA TYR A 287 9.76 3.65 3.56
C TYR A 287 8.93 4.67 2.78
N GLY A 288 8.19 5.50 3.53
CA GLY A 288 7.50 6.66 3.03
C GLY A 288 6.18 6.37 2.31
N ASN A 289 5.59 5.22 2.58
CA ASN A 289 4.20 4.90 2.23
C ASN A 289 3.29 5.15 3.43
N ASP A 290 2.08 5.63 3.15
CA ASP A 290 1.03 5.78 4.13
C ASP A 290 0.07 4.59 4.09
N VAL A 291 -0.54 4.29 5.23
CA VAL A 291 -1.60 3.29 5.40
C VAL A 291 -2.86 3.99 5.91
N PHE A 292 -3.98 3.79 5.22
CA PHE A 292 -5.27 4.19 5.73
C PHE A 292 -5.81 3.12 6.69
N ASN A 293 -5.76 3.41 7.99
CA ASN A 293 -6.22 2.54 9.06
C ASN A 293 -7.74 2.69 9.26
N ALA A 294 -8.51 2.14 8.32
CA ALA A 294 -9.97 2.16 8.36
C ALA A 294 -10.52 1.31 9.52
N THR A 295 -9.78 0.28 9.95
CA THR A 295 -10.11 -0.52 11.13
C THR A 295 -10.10 0.34 12.39
N ARG A 296 -9.06 1.16 12.58
CA ARG A 296 -8.99 2.10 13.72
C ARG A 296 -10.07 3.16 13.62
N GLN A 297 -10.33 3.70 12.42
CA GLN A 297 -11.40 4.68 12.21
C GLN A 297 -12.76 4.13 12.62
N PHE A 298 -13.09 2.92 12.19
CA PHE A 298 -14.32 2.25 12.57
C PHE A 298 -14.37 1.96 14.07
N ALA A 299 -13.31 1.39 14.65
CA ALA A 299 -13.27 0.98 16.05
C ALA A 299 -13.13 2.15 17.04
N THR A 300 -12.93 3.39 16.58
CA THR A 300 -12.94 4.60 17.41
C THR A 300 -14.12 5.49 17.16
N GLY A 301 -14.66 5.51 15.93
CA GLY A 301 -15.74 6.40 15.49
C GLY A 301 -17.11 5.74 15.38
N SER A 302 -17.20 4.42 15.59
CA SER A 302 -18.49 3.73 15.54
C SER A 302 -19.39 4.18 16.67
N GLN A 303 -20.58 4.69 16.31
CA GLN A 303 -21.64 4.98 17.25
C GLN A 303 -22.55 3.76 17.48
N ASP A 304 -22.22 2.63 16.89
CA ASP A 304 -22.99 1.40 17.00
C ASP A 304 -22.63 0.65 18.28
N GLN A 305 -23.56 0.56 19.19
CA GLN A 305 -23.40 -0.10 20.49
C GLN A 305 -23.14 -1.61 20.41
N ARG A 306 -23.25 -2.21 19.23
CA ARG A 306 -22.99 -3.64 19.01
C ARG A 306 -21.49 -3.98 18.93
N TYR A 307 -20.62 -2.99 18.80
CA TYR A 307 -19.18 -3.19 18.59
C TYR A 307 -18.37 -2.67 19.78
N ASN A 308 -17.31 -3.41 20.12
CA ASN A 308 -16.30 -2.95 21.06
C ASN A 308 -15.46 -1.85 20.39
N MET A 309 -15.05 -0.88 21.19
CA MET A 309 -14.20 0.21 20.75
C MET A 309 -12.75 0.01 21.23
N LEU A 310 -11.81 0.65 20.56
CA LEU A 310 -10.41 0.69 20.99
C LEU A 310 -10.27 1.45 22.30
N ALA A 311 -9.28 1.05 23.12
CA ALA A 311 -9.01 1.64 24.43
C ALA A 311 -8.75 3.17 24.38
N GLU A 312 -8.23 3.69 23.26
CA GLU A 312 -8.00 5.13 23.08
C GLU A 312 -9.26 5.97 23.21
N VAL A 313 -10.45 5.38 23.03
CA VAL A 313 -11.74 6.07 23.18
C VAL A 313 -12.02 6.44 24.65
N ALA A 314 -11.34 5.80 25.60
CA ALA A 314 -11.41 6.21 27.02
C ALA A 314 -10.91 7.64 27.23
N ASP A 315 -9.95 8.10 26.40
CA ASP A 315 -9.39 9.48 26.40
C ASP A 315 -10.20 10.45 25.55
N ARG A 316 -11.46 10.16 25.24
CA ARG A 316 -12.33 11.01 24.45
C ARG A 316 -12.59 12.36 25.12
N TRP A 317 -12.84 13.35 24.27
CA TRP A 317 -13.26 14.66 24.75
C TRP A 317 -14.53 14.56 25.62
N SER A 318 -14.51 15.27 26.74
CA SER A 318 -15.68 15.53 27.59
C SER A 318 -15.49 16.89 28.26
N PRO A 319 -16.53 17.48 28.87
CA PRO A 319 -16.39 18.76 29.60
C PRO A 319 -15.32 18.75 30.71
N THR A 320 -14.97 17.55 31.22
CA THR A 320 -13.95 17.34 32.26
C THR A 320 -12.63 16.80 31.70
N ASN A 321 -12.56 16.45 30.41
CA ASN A 321 -11.36 16.00 29.72
C ASN A 321 -11.25 16.69 28.35
N ALA A 322 -10.48 17.76 28.28
CA ALA A 322 -10.29 18.57 27.06
C ALA A 322 -9.35 17.88 26.05
N SER A 323 -9.62 16.61 25.69
CA SER A 323 -8.87 15.89 24.69
C SER A 323 -8.88 16.64 23.35
N ASN A 324 -7.72 16.79 22.71
CA ASN A 324 -7.60 17.35 21.35
C ASN A 324 -7.25 16.25 20.32
N LYS A 325 -7.35 14.98 20.70
CA LYS A 325 -7.01 13.82 19.86
C LYS A 325 -8.20 12.96 19.54
N VAL A 326 -9.08 12.70 20.50
CA VAL A 326 -10.22 11.81 20.36
C VAL A 326 -11.51 12.60 20.57
N PRO A 327 -12.38 12.72 19.56
CA PRO A 327 -13.64 13.43 19.65
C PRO A 327 -14.56 12.86 20.74
N SER A 328 -15.56 13.63 21.14
CA SER A 328 -16.64 13.10 21.99
C SER A 328 -17.35 11.95 21.29
N THR A 329 -18.11 11.14 22.00
CA THR A 329 -18.83 9.97 21.45
C THR A 329 -19.69 10.32 20.23
N LYS A 330 -20.26 11.52 20.20
CA LYS A 330 -21.05 12.03 19.08
C LYS A 330 -20.28 12.99 18.18
N GLY A 331 -19.01 13.29 18.48
CA GLY A 331 -18.24 14.32 17.80
C GLY A 331 -17.63 13.91 16.47
N TYR A 332 -17.87 12.70 15.99
CA TYR A 332 -17.44 12.24 14.68
C TYR A 332 -18.42 12.64 13.60
N VAL A 333 -17.93 13.02 12.42
CA VAL A 333 -18.76 13.21 11.24
C VAL A 333 -18.88 11.87 10.53
N LYS A 334 -20.10 11.37 10.43
CA LYS A 334 -20.37 10.09 9.76
C LYS A 334 -19.99 10.15 8.28
N GLY A 335 -19.20 9.18 7.84
CA GLY A 335 -18.82 9.04 6.45
C GLY A 335 -17.60 9.85 6.01
N ASP A 336 -17.02 10.66 6.88
CA ASP A 336 -15.84 11.42 6.55
C ASP A 336 -14.56 10.61 6.82
N VAL A 337 -13.65 10.63 5.85
CA VAL A 337 -12.28 10.11 5.95
C VAL A 337 -11.35 11.29 6.24
N TYR A 338 -10.46 11.15 7.22
CA TYR A 338 -9.58 12.25 7.62
C TYR A 338 -8.22 11.77 8.12
N SER A 339 -7.24 12.67 8.07
CA SER A 339 -5.81 12.37 8.20
C SER A 339 -5.39 11.73 9.53
N ARG A 340 -6.19 11.81 10.60
CA ARG A 340 -5.92 11.14 11.88
C ARG A 340 -5.76 9.62 11.74
N PHE A 341 -6.38 9.02 10.72
CA PHE A 341 -6.37 7.59 10.46
C PHE A 341 -5.47 7.20 9.28
N VAL A 342 -4.72 8.16 8.75
CA VAL A 342 -3.66 7.93 7.79
C VAL A 342 -2.34 7.93 8.55
N GLU A 343 -1.66 6.79 8.56
CA GLU A 343 -0.50 6.54 9.39
C GLU A 343 0.71 6.17 8.54
N ASP A 344 1.92 6.48 9.04
CA ASP A 344 3.16 6.05 8.39
C ASP A 344 3.26 4.53 8.37
N GLY A 345 3.26 3.96 7.18
CA GLY A 345 3.40 2.53 6.90
C GLY A 345 4.85 2.08 6.72
N SER A 346 5.82 2.92 7.00
CA SER A 346 7.25 2.55 6.92
C SER A 346 7.58 1.44 7.89
N PHE A 347 8.41 0.47 7.45
CA PHE A 347 8.78 -0.65 8.31
C PHE A 347 10.15 -1.23 7.98
N LEU A 348 10.72 -1.92 8.98
CA LEU A 348 11.83 -2.85 8.87
C LEU A 348 11.41 -4.19 9.49
N ARG A 349 11.44 -5.26 8.69
CA ARG A 349 10.99 -6.61 9.09
C ARG A 349 12.10 -7.63 8.98
N LEU A 350 12.30 -8.45 10.04
CA LEU A 350 13.05 -9.69 9.90
C LEU A 350 12.13 -10.73 9.25
N LYS A 351 12.29 -10.86 7.92
CA LYS A 351 11.42 -11.69 7.07
C LYS A 351 11.68 -13.16 7.24
N ASN A 352 12.96 -13.52 7.27
CA ASN A 352 13.41 -14.90 7.41
C ASN A 352 14.74 -14.95 8.14
N MET A 353 14.92 -15.98 8.98
CA MET A 353 16.17 -16.32 9.63
C MET A 353 16.29 -17.84 9.68
N THR A 354 17.45 -18.36 9.27
CA THR A 354 17.73 -19.79 9.25
C THR A 354 19.06 -20.06 9.95
N LEU A 355 19.07 -21.05 10.84
CA LEU A 355 20.28 -21.61 11.44
C LEU A 355 20.31 -23.09 11.13
N GLY A 356 21.38 -23.55 10.48
CA GLY A 356 21.58 -24.94 10.13
C GLY A 356 22.92 -25.47 10.63
N TYR A 357 22.99 -26.77 10.81
CA TYR A 357 24.23 -27.47 11.11
C TYR A 357 24.32 -28.74 10.28
N SER A 358 25.37 -28.82 9.45
CA SER A 358 25.73 -30.01 8.66
C SER A 358 26.71 -30.86 9.48
N LEU A 359 26.32 -32.08 9.78
CA LEU A 359 27.13 -32.99 10.57
C LEU A 359 28.43 -33.38 9.83
N PRO A 360 29.55 -33.54 10.54
CA PRO A 360 30.82 -33.97 9.94
C PRO A 360 30.68 -35.33 9.28
N LYS A 361 31.23 -35.50 8.08
CA LYS A 361 31.24 -36.78 7.34
C LYS A 361 31.74 -37.96 8.15
N LYS A 362 32.68 -37.76 9.04
CA LYS A 362 33.24 -38.82 9.93
C LYS A 362 32.15 -39.49 10.80
N TRP A 363 31.09 -38.80 11.16
CA TRP A 363 29.99 -39.31 11.98
C TRP A 363 28.96 -40.05 11.17
N ILE A 364 28.60 -39.52 10.00
CA ILE A 364 27.45 -39.97 9.18
C ILE A 364 27.84 -41.09 8.20
N ASN A 365 29.10 -41.18 7.77
CA ASN A 365 29.55 -42.26 6.86
C ASN A 365 29.40 -43.65 7.47
N LYS A 366 29.45 -43.77 8.82
CA LYS A 366 29.26 -45.05 9.51
C LYS A 366 27.87 -45.64 9.32
N ILE A 367 26.88 -44.80 8.97
CA ILE A 367 25.47 -45.17 8.78
C ILE A 367 25.02 -44.99 7.33
N HIS A 368 26.01 -44.97 6.39
CA HIS A 368 25.79 -44.84 4.95
C HIS A 368 25.00 -43.60 4.51
N ILE A 369 25.12 -42.52 5.28
CA ILE A 369 24.56 -41.20 4.94
C ILE A 369 25.69 -40.32 4.39
N SER A 370 25.46 -39.71 3.20
CA SER A 370 26.44 -38.83 2.56
C SER A 370 26.37 -37.37 3.07
N LYS A 371 25.17 -36.92 3.48
CA LYS A 371 24.95 -35.60 4.10
C LYS A 371 23.77 -35.66 5.08
N LEU A 372 23.96 -35.07 6.24
CA LEU A 372 22.90 -34.84 7.21
C LEU A 372 22.99 -33.40 7.72
N ARG A 373 21.96 -32.62 7.45
CA ARG A 373 21.84 -31.22 7.96
C ARG A 373 20.56 -31.10 8.77
N ILE A 374 20.70 -30.54 9.97
CA ILE A 374 19.61 -30.17 10.87
C ILE A 374 19.47 -28.66 10.78
N TYR A 375 18.25 -28.14 10.64
CA TYR A 375 18.04 -26.70 10.58
C TYR A 375 16.77 -26.25 11.28
N GLY A 376 16.78 -24.99 11.73
CA GLY A 376 15.61 -24.26 12.20
C GLY A 376 15.46 -22.97 11.42
N THR A 377 14.23 -22.63 11.04
CA THR A 377 13.87 -21.40 10.36
C THR A 377 12.81 -20.66 11.13
N ALA A 378 12.94 -19.34 11.26
CA ALA A 378 11.95 -18.44 11.81
C ALA A 378 11.53 -17.41 10.74
N GLN A 379 10.23 -17.21 10.56
CA GLN A 379 9.68 -16.23 9.61
C GLN A 379 8.88 -15.17 10.34
N ASN A 380 8.94 -13.93 9.85
CA ASN A 380 8.24 -12.77 10.39
C ASN A 380 8.47 -12.56 11.90
N LEU A 381 9.72 -12.76 12.34
CA LEU A 381 10.05 -12.82 13.78
C LEU A 381 9.76 -11.50 14.49
N PHE A 382 10.10 -10.37 13.84
CA PHE A 382 9.72 -9.03 14.30
C PHE A 382 9.52 -8.07 13.13
N CYS A 383 8.75 -7.01 13.40
CA CYS A 383 8.57 -5.86 12.52
C CYS A 383 8.69 -4.59 13.37
N ILE A 384 9.56 -3.68 12.96
CA ILE A 384 9.73 -2.35 13.55
C ILE A 384 8.98 -1.38 12.65
N SER A 385 7.96 -0.69 13.19
CA SER A 385 7.13 0.28 12.47
C SER A 385 6.51 1.25 13.46
N GLY A 386 6.17 2.46 12.99
CA GLY A 386 5.33 3.42 13.71
C GLY A 386 3.83 3.19 13.54
N TYR A 387 3.44 2.25 12.67
CA TYR A 387 2.04 1.94 12.39
C TYR A 387 1.33 1.34 13.61
N SER A 388 0.14 1.85 13.94
CA SER A 388 -0.60 1.43 15.14
C SER A 388 -1.43 0.15 14.95
N GLY A 389 -1.66 -0.28 13.70
CA GLY A 389 -2.36 -1.53 13.37
C GLY A 389 -1.47 -2.76 13.49
N TYR A 390 -2.00 -3.92 13.12
CA TYR A 390 -1.31 -5.20 13.29
C TYR A 390 -0.11 -5.40 12.37
N ASP A 391 -0.18 -4.91 11.13
CA ASP A 391 0.87 -5.11 10.12
C ASP A 391 0.90 -3.94 9.14
N PRO A 392 2.03 -3.21 9.00
CA PRO A 392 2.14 -2.10 8.06
C PRO A 392 2.16 -2.54 6.58
N GLU A 393 2.44 -3.81 6.30
CA GLU A 393 2.41 -4.39 4.95
C GLU A 393 1.01 -4.91 4.61
N VAL A 394 0.02 -4.00 4.67
CA VAL A 394 -1.40 -4.28 4.51
C VAL A 394 -1.96 -3.60 3.26
N SER A 395 -2.85 -4.30 2.56
CA SER A 395 -3.69 -3.75 1.49
C SER A 395 -4.88 -4.68 1.28
N THR A 396 -5.96 -4.46 2.02
CA THR A 396 -7.16 -5.32 1.97
C THR A 396 -7.97 -5.14 0.69
N ALA A 397 -7.81 -4.02 -0.01
CA ALA A 397 -8.38 -3.74 -1.34
C ALA A 397 -7.39 -4.00 -2.49
N ALA A 398 -6.51 -5.00 -2.35
CA ALA A 398 -5.41 -5.27 -3.30
C ALA A 398 -5.84 -5.56 -4.75
N SER A 399 -7.10 -5.92 -4.98
CA SER A 399 -7.66 -6.10 -6.33
C SER A 399 -7.92 -4.78 -7.07
N ASN A 400 -7.97 -3.64 -6.35
CA ASN A 400 -8.15 -2.33 -6.94
C ASN A 400 -6.81 -1.55 -6.87
N PRO A 401 -6.14 -1.32 -8.00
CA PRO A 401 -4.85 -0.64 -8.02
C PRO A 401 -4.93 0.85 -7.63
N MET A 402 -6.13 1.43 -7.59
CA MET A 402 -6.34 2.83 -7.19
C MET A 402 -6.48 3.01 -5.68
N THR A 403 -6.67 1.93 -4.91
CA THR A 403 -6.91 1.99 -3.46
C THR A 403 -5.95 1.10 -2.65
N PRO A 404 -4.62 1.21 -2.86
CA PRO A 404 -3.63 0.46 -2.09
C PRO A 404 -3.52 0.99 -0.66
N GLY A 405 -2.89 0.21 0.23
CA GLY A 405 -2.59 0.65 1.59
C GLY A 405 -3.82 0.80 2.50
N LEU A 406 -4.94 0.15 2.17
CA LEU A 406 -6.10 0.07 3.06
C LEU A 406 -5.91 -1.03 4.10
N ASP A 407 -6.09 -0.71 5.38
CA ASP A 407 -6.28 -1.68 6.45
C ASP A 407 -7.74 -1.72 6.90
N TRP A 408 -8.46 -2.74 6.45
CA TRP A 408 -9.82 -3.03 6.86
C TRP A 408 -9.95 -4.46 7.36
N GLY A 409 -9.80 -4.65 8.67
CA GLY A 409 -9.89 -5.95 9.32
C GLY A 409 -8.82 -6.95 8.88
N ALA A 410 -7.64 -6.47 8.51
CA ALA A 410 -6.56 -7.32 8.05
C ALA A 410 -6.05 -8.23 9.16
N TYR A 411 -5.86 -9.51 8.84
CA TYR A 411 -5.23 -10.45 9.75
C TYR A 411 -3.72 -10.26 9.74
N PRO A 412 -3.06 -10.22 10.92
CA PRO A 412 -1.61 -10.04 10.99
C PRO A 412 -0.86 -11.24 10.42
N LYS A 413 0.32 -11.00 9.84
CA LYS A 413 1.21 -12.08 9.39
C LYS A 413 1.68 -12.89 10.60
N SER A 414 1.50 -14.22 10.51
CA SER A 414 1.92 -15.15 11.55
C SER A 414 3.46 -15.25 11.62
N ARG A 415 3.97 -15.47 12.84
CA ARG A 415 5.33 -15.97 13.05
C ARG A 415 5.32 -17.47 12.84
N VAL A 416 6.26 -17.96 12.04
CA VAL A 416 6.35 -19.38 11.73
C VAL A 416 7.73 -19.89 12.14
N PHE A 417 7.76 -21.00 12.88
CA PHE A 417 8.99 -21.70 13.22
C PHE A 417 8.94 -23.08 12.56
N THR A 418 9.98 -23.40 11.81
CA THR A 418 10.11 -24.68 11.10
C THR A 418 11.40 -25.35 11.52
N PHE A 419 11.34 -26.62 11.86
CA PHE A 419 12.51 -27.47 12.09
C PHE A 419 12.54 -28.55 11.03
N GLY A 420 13.71 -28.82 10.48
CA GLY A 420 13.85 -29.78 9.39
C GLY A 420 15.17 -30.54 9.42
N LEU A 421 15.13 -31.67 8.73
CA LEU A 421 16.26 -32.53 8.46
C LEU A 421 16.42 -32.68 6.95
N ASP A 422 17.65 -32.52 6.45
CA ASP A 422 18.03 -32.78 5.06
C ASP A 422 19.01 -33.94 5.07
N VAL A 423 18.58 -35.08 4.51
CA VAL A 423 19.34 -36.34 4.50
C VAL A 423 19.61 -36.76 3.06
N GLN A 424 20.89 -37.01 2.75
CA GLN A 424 21.31 -37.60 1.47
C GLN A 424 22.00 -38.95 1.74
N PHE A 425 21.59 -39.95 1.04
CA PHE A 425 22.17 -41.31 1.08
C PHE A 425 23.24 -41.47 0.02
#